data_1ef12239788cc8ed7cd154a84fdd9119
#
_entry.id   1ef12239788cc8ed7cd154a84fdd9119
#
_cell.length_a   1.000
_cell.length_b   1.000
_cell.length_c   1.000
_cell.angle_alpha   90.00
_cell.angle_beta   90.00
_cell.angle_gamma   90.00
#
_symmetry.space_group_name_H-M   'P 1'
#
loop_
_entity.id
_entity.type
_entity.pdbx_description
1 polymer ?
#
loop_
_entity_poly.entity_id
_entity_poly.type
_entity_poly.pdbx_seq_one_letter_code
_entity_poly.pdbx_strand_id
1 'polypeptide(L)'
;MHKIKKTGAGIFLRPFLTERGIKMDLAEKLANVDMTADNRISEEDRKYGETHQKAYETALSDLKGLVLYCNSMVAAQDEILGDYDRAGRIYHGYTNIKDFSVDNIEKAIYAIHRRFVIFIVNYFNRTYNVELESDEIADSLIPKKPEYDYENDKSYNERCREWKITMDNLSLCFNDVLDRILIQLDGRTFADRALDEIIEKSTSNSVIRDTRYFEIKGDTICFKECFCNYTDWCSSDNWELRGRMKNILPALWHYETGRFYNYGYPISKILYRFSCPETEFDGKSKLKSLKCFKNGRVDVKFTSKQNASEFAQKYLGSVDSGGIAE
;
A
#
# COMPACT_ATOMS: atom_id res chain seq x y z
N MET A 1 -24.99 53.15 -27.26
CA MET A 1 -23.70 52.56 -27.64
C MET A 1 -22.78 52.59 -26.44
N HIS A 2 -22.70 51.52 -25.66
CA HIS A 2 -21.75 51.38 -24.56
C HIS A 2 -20.90 50.13 -24.79
N LYS A 3 -19.61 50.34 -25.01
CA LYS A 3 -18.60 49.30 -25.17
C LYS A 3 -18.26 48.72 -23.79
N ILE A 4 -18.46 47.40 -23.62
CA ILE A 4 -17.98 46.65 -22.46
C ILE A 4 -16.55 46.17 -22.77
N LYS A 5 -15.58 46.63 -21.97
CA LYS A 5 -14.18 46.15 -21.97
C LYS A 5 -14.14 44.84 -21.25
N LYS A 6 -13.65 43.80 -21.93
CA LYS A 6 -13.23 42.51 -21.28
C LYS A 6 -11.87 42.73 -20.63
N THR A 7 -11.81 42.59 -19.31
CA THR A 7 -10.57 42.46 -18.57
C THR A 7 -10.28 40.96 -18.41
N GLY A 8 -9.20 40.51 -19.03
CA GLY A 8 -8.66 39.18 -18.84
C GLY A 8 -7.90 39.12 -17.51
N ALA A 9 -8.33 38.22 -16.62
CA ALA A 9 -7.58 37.86 -15.42
C ALA A 9 -6.54 36.80 -15.78
N GLY A 10 -5.29 37.22 -15.88
CA GLY A 10 -4.15 36.31 -16.00
C GLY A 10 -3.86 35.68 -14.62
N ILE A 11 -3.87 34.38 -14.58
CA ILE A 11 -3.44 33.63 -13.40
C ILE A 11 -1.92 33.67 -13.33
N PHE A 12 -1.39 34.46 -12.38
CA PHE A 12 0.05 34.45 -12.05
C PHE A 12 0.38 33.26 -11.15
N LEU A 13 1.01 32.26 -11.74
CA LEU A 13 1.73 31.24 -10.96
C LEU A 13 3.01 31.86 -10.40
N ARG A 14 3.10 31.97 -9.08
CA ARG A 14 4.35 32.36 -8.38
C ARG A 14 5.29 31.17 -8.35
N PRO A 15 6.59 31.35 -8.66
CA PRO A 15 7.58 30.27 -8.50
C PRO A 15 7.96 30.12 -7.02
N PHE A 16 7.89 28.89 -6.51
CA PHE A 16 8.47 28.53 -5.22
C PHE A 16 10.00 28.51 -5.32
N LEU A 17 10.64 29.26 -4.45
CA LEU A 17 12.09 29.34 -4.33
C LEU A 17 12.66 28.08 -3.68
N THR A 18 13.72 27.59 -4.28
CA THR A 18 14.48 26.38 -4.00
C THR A 18 15.43 26.53 -2.83
N GLU A 19 15.47 25.54 -1.93
CA GLU A 19 16.69 25.17 -1.23
C GLU A 19 17.15 23.78 -1.61
N ARG A 20 18.41 23.71 -1.95
CA ARG A 20 19.30 22.68 -2.43
C ARG A 20 18.94 21.21 -2.12
N GLY A 21 18.49 20.53 -3.10
CA GLY A 21 18.47 19.11 -3.33
C GLY A 21 17.89 18.96 -4.73
N ILE A 22 18.56 18.27 -5.62
CA ILE A 22 18.14 18.09 -7.02
C ILE A 22 16.74 17.46 -7.01
N LYS A 23 15.72 18.31 -6.88
CA LYS A 23 14.34 17.91 -7.20
C LYS A 23 14.24 18.03 -8.72
N MET A 24 14.35 16.89 -9.41
CA MET A 24 13.88 16.82 -10.79
C MET A 24 12.47 17.41 -10.82
N ASP A 25 12.24 18.35 -11.73
CA ASP A 25 10.94 18.98 -11.92
C ASP A 25 9.91 17.87 -12.19
N LEU A 26 8.71 18.01 -11.63
CA LEU A 26 7.60 17.07 -11.85
C LEU A 26 7.33 16.89 -13.36
N ALA A 27 7.51 17.95 -14.15
CA ALA A 27 7.42 17.92 -15.59
C ALA A 27 8.53 17.06 -16.24
N GLU A 28 9.74 17.06 -15.71
CA GLU A 28 10.86 16.24 -16.17
C GLU A 28 10.67 14.75 -15.76
N LYS A 29 10.12 14.51 -14.59
CA LYS A 29 9.69 13.17 -14.16
C LYS A 29 8.54 12.63 -15.02
N LEU A 30 7.58 13.47 -15.38
CA LEU A 30 6.46 13.10 -16.28
C LEU A 30 6.90 12.96 -17.74
N ALA A 31 7.93 13.69 -18.20
CA ALA A 31 8.46 13.55 -19.57
C ALA A 31 9.28 12.26 -19.74
N ASN A 32 9.86 11.73 -18.65
CA ASN A 32 10.54 10.42 -18.64
C ASN A 32 9.60 9.24 -18.32
N VAL A 33 8.36 9.50 -17.93
CA VAL A 33 7.30 8.49 -17.93
C VAL A 33 6.84 8.37 -19.39
N ASP A 34 7.43 7.39 -20.07
CA ASP A 34 7.05 7.02 -21.42
C ASP A 34 5.51 6.89 -21.48
N MET A 35 4.86 7.69 -22.32
CA MET A 35 3.40 7.70 -22.51
C MET A 35 2.87 6.35 -23.05
N THR A 36 3.74 5.35 -23.18
CA THR A 36 3.39 3.93 -23.35
C THR A 36 2.93 3.27 -22.04
N ALA A 37 2.60 4.06 -21.00
CA ALA A 37 2.01 3.58 -19.75
C ALA A 37 0.77 2.68 -19.96
N ASP A 38 0.14 2.77 -21.10
CA ASP A 38 -0.93 1.88 -21.53
C ASP A 38 -0.51 0.39 -21.61
N ASN A 39 0.77 0.09 -21.79
CA ASN A 39 1.27 -1.29 -21.87
C ASN A 39 1.75 -1.86 -20.52
N ARG A 40 1.78 -1.06 -19.45
CA ARG A 40 2.23 -1.51 -18.12
C ARG A 40 1.13 -2.19 -17.32
N ILE A 41 -0.12 -1.95 -17.66
CA ILE A 41 -1.29 -2.54 -17.01
C ILE A 41 -2.05 -3.41 -17.99
N SER A 42 -2.57 -4.52 -17.51
CA SER A 42 -3.37 -5.45 -18.30
C SER A 42 -4.79 -4.92 -18.54
N GLU A 43 -5.49 -5.52 -19.50
CA GLU A 43 -6.93 -5.26 -19.71
C GLU A 43 -7.77 -5.65 -18.49
N GLU A 44 -7.34 -6.66 -17.73
CA GLU A 44 -7.98 -7.08 -16.48
C GLU A 44 -7.85 -6.00 -15.40
N ASP A 45 -6.67 -5.36 -15.30
CA ASP A 45 -6.45 -4.25 -14.36
C ASP A 45 -7.36 -3.06 -14.70
N ARG A 46 -7.50 -2.72 -15.99
CA ARG A 46 -8.41 -1.65 -16.45
C ARG A 46 -9.85 -1.97 -16.08
N LYS A 47 -10.31 -3.17 -16.38
CA LYS A 47 -11.65 -3.63 -16.05
C LYS A 47 -11.92 -3.61 -14.55
N TYR A 48 -10.93 -3.99 -13.74
CA TYR A 48 -11.01 -3.89 -12.27
C TYR A 48 -11.18 -2.43 -11.84
N GLY A 49 -10.31 -1.54 -12.32
CA GLY A 49 -10.36 -0.11 -11.99
C GLY A 49 -11.68 0.55 -12.39
N GLU A 50 -12.16 0.33 -13.61
CA GLU A 50 -13.45 0.86 -14.10
C GLU A 50 -14.64 0.32 -13.31
N THR A 51 -14.60 -0.95 -12.90
CA THR A 51 -15.66 -1.55 -12.08
C THR A 51 -15.70 -0.90 -10.71
N HIS A 52 -14.54 -0.71 -10.07
CA HIS A 52 -14.44 -0.04 -8.79
C HIS A 52 -14.81 1.44 -8.88
N GLN A 53 -14.50 2.11 -9.97
CA GLN A 53 -14.92 3.50 -10.20
C GLN A 53 -16.45 3.62 -10.24
N LYS A 54 -17.13 2.77 -11.01
CA LYS A 54 -18.60 2.76 -11.06
C LYS A 54 -19.22 2.51 -9.68
N ALA A 55 -18.67 1.57 -8.92
CA ALA A 55 -19.14 1.28 -7.56
C ALA A 55 -18.92 2.49 -6.62
N TYR A 56 -17.76 3.14 -6.72
CA TYR A 56 -17.45 4.35 -5.97
C TYR A 56 -18.40 5.51 -6.30
N GLU A 57 -18.61 5.80 -7.58
CA GLU A 57 -19.51 6.85 -8.05
C GLU A 57 -20.95 6.62 -7.59
N THR A 58 -21.42 5.37 -7.67
CA THR A 58 -22.75 4.97 -7.19
C THR A 58 -22.87 5.21 -5.69
N ALA A 59 -21.92 4.71 -4.89
CA ALA A 59 -21.94 4.88 -3.45
C ALA A 59 -21.89 6.36 -3.02
N LEU A 60 -21.10 7.18 -3.72
CA LEU A 60 -21.02 8.61 -3.47
C LEU A 60 -22.34 9.32 -3.79
N SER A 61 -22.97 8.98 -4.92
CA SER A 61 -24.26 9.51 -5.35
C SER A 61 -25.37 9.15 -4.34
N ASP A 62 -25.40 7.88 -3.91
CA ASP A 62 -26.42 7.38 -2.97
C ASP A 62 -26.31 8.09 -1.61
N LEU A 63 -25.10 8.28 -1.10
CA LEU A 63 -24.90 9.02 0.16
C LEU A 63 -25.27 10.50 0.04
N LYS A 64 -24.91 11.16 -1.06
CA LYS A 64 -25.33 12.55 -1.32
C LYS A 64 -26.86 12.64 -1.42
N GLY A 65 -27.50 11.68 -2.09
CA GLY A 65 -28.97 11.57 -2.16
C GLY A 65 -29.60 11.40 -0.78
N LEU A 66 -29.00 10.58 0.07
CA LEU A 66 -29.47 10.36 1.45
C LEU A 66 -29.38 11.66 2.29
N VAL A 67 -28.31 12.43 2.17
CA VAL A 67 -28.18 13.74 2.83
C VAL A 67 -29.28 14.69 2.41
N LEU A 68 -29.55 14.78 1.10
CA LEU A 68 -30.61 15.63 0.57
C LEU A 68 -31.99 15.20 1.08
N TYR A 69 -32.25 13.90 1.11
CA TYR A 69 -33.49 13.35 1.65
C TYR A 69 -33.67 13.65 3.14
N CYS A 70 -32.66 13.44 3.96
CA CYS A 70 -32.69 13.78 5.39
C CYS A 70 -32.98 15.28 5.62
N ASN A 71 -32.29 16.15 4.86
CA ASN A 71 -32.52 17.59 4.95
C ASN A 71 -33.95 17.99 4.56
N SER A 72 -34.50 17.35 3.52
CA SER A 72 -35.90 17.61 3.11
C SER A 72 -36.92 17.19 4.17
N MET A 73 -36.67 16.06 4.87
CA MET A 73 -37.51 15.60 5.98
C MET A 73 -37.50 16.59 7.14
N VAL A 74 -36.34 17.16 7.49
CA VAL A 74 -36.22 18.17 8.53
C VAL A 74 -36.98 19.46 8.14
N ALA A 75 -36.78 19.93 6.91
CA ALA A 75 -37.44 21.12 6.39
C ALA A 75 -38.97 20.99 6.39
N ALA A 76 -39.49 19.82 5.98
CA ALA A 76 -40.93 19.56 6.00
C ALA A 76 -41.52 19.58 7.40
N GLN A 77 -40.80 19.08 8.41
CA GLN A 77 -41.23 19.14 9.80
C GLN A 77 -41.18 20.59 10.35
N ASP A 78 -40.13 21.33 10.01
CA ASP A 78 -39.98 22.72 10.38
C ASP A 78 -41.11 23.59 9.79
N GLU A 79 -41.55 23.28 8.57
CA GLU A 79 -42.72 23.93 7.93
C GLU A 79 -44.02 23.66 8.68
N ILE A 80 -44.27 22.40 9.08
CA ILE A 80 -45.45 22.00 9.83
C ILE A 80 -45.49 22.65 11.23
N LEU A 81 -44.34 22.67 11.92
CA LEU A 81 -44.25 23.21 13.29
C LEU A 81 -44.32 24.76 13.31
N GLY A 82 -43.92 25.41 12.21
CA GLY A 82 -44.00 26.85 12.07
C GLY A 82 -43.33 27.59 13.21
N ASP A 83 -44.01 28.62 13.72
CA ASP A 83 -43.51 29.46 14.83
C ASP A 83 -43.79 28.88 16.23
N TYR A 84 -44.56 27.81 16.33
CA TYR A 84 -45.00 27.25 17.60
C TYR A 84 -43.88 26.70 18.47
N ASP A 85 -42.77 26.32 17.90
CA ASP A 85 -41.70 25.64 18.64
C ASP A 85 -40.30 26.28 18.49
N ARG A 86 -40.22 27.59 18.15
CA ARG A 86 -38.93 28.27 18.02
C ARG A 86 -38.09 28.25 19.29
N ALA A 87 -38.73 28.21 20.48
CA ALA A 87 -38.03 28.17 21.76
C ALA A 87 -37.52 26.78 22.14
N GLY A 88 -38.12 25.70 21.63
CA GLY A 88 -37.75 24.30 21.89
C GLY A 88 -36.78 23.69 20.86
N ARG A 89 -36.41 24.40 19.82
CA ARG A 89 -35.62 23.94 18.66
C ARG A 89 -34.21 23.42 18.96
N ILE A 90 -33.78 23.46 20.19
CA ILE A 90 -32.53 22.78 20.57
C ILE A 90 -32.62 21.26 20.39
N TYR A 91 -33.81 20.69 20.28
CA TYR A 91 -34.04 19.24 20.20
C TYR A 91 -35.05 18.84 19.10
N HIS A 92 -34.91 19.40 17.86
CA HIS A 92 -35.19 18.68 16.63
C HIS A 92 -36.45 17.83 16.59
N GLY A 93 -37.59 18.34 16.27
CA GLY A 93 -38.76 17.63 15.83
C GLY A 93 -38.90 16.14 16.19
N TYR A 94 -39.95 15.54 15.79
CA TYR A 94 -40.24 14.10 16.05
C TYR A 94 -39.26 13.14 15.41
N THR A 95 -38.47 13.57 14.43
CA THR A 95 -37.40 12.76 13.82
C THR A 95 -36.08 13.15 14.46
N ASN A 96 -35.65 12.35 15.43
CA ASN A 96 -34.31 12.55 16.03
C ASN A 96 -33.27 11.99 15.03
N ILE A 97 -32.78 12.85 14.13
CA ILE A 97 -31.74 12.50 13.15
C ILE A 97 -30.35 12.43 13.79
N LYS A 98 -30.23 12.44 15.12
CA LYS A 98 -28.92 12.25 15.79
C LYS A 98 -28.21 10.96 15.39
N ASP A 99 -28.97 9.89 15.11
CA ASP A 99 -28.42 8.60 14.65
C ASP A 99 -28.03 8.65 13.16
N PHE A 100 -28.60 9.57 12.39
CA PHE A 100 -28.23 9.92 11.03
C PHE A 100 -27.55 11.29 10.98
N SER A 101 -26.66 11.57 11.92
CA SER A 101 -26.04 12.90 11.94
C SER A 101 -25.35 13.16 10.59
N VAL A 102 -25.59 14.33 10.02
CA VAL A 102 -24.93 14.82 8.80
C VAL A 102 -23.40 14.63 8.90
N ASP A 103 -22.84 14.84 10.08
CA ASP A 103 -21.43 14.61 10.38
C ASP A 103 -20.97 13.17 10.15
N ASN A 104 -21.82 12.17 10.42
CA ASN A 104 -21.47 10.76 10.18
C ASN A 104 -21.52 10.42 8.70
N ILE A 105 -22.44 11.04 7.95
CA ILE A 105 -22.52 10.86 6.50
C ILE A 105 -21.33 11.55 5.81
N GLU A 106 -20.93 12.74 6.26
CA GLU A 106 -19.72 13.42 5.77
C GLU A 106 -18.45 12.62 6.03
N LYS A 107 -18.33 12.02 7.21
CA LYS A 107 -17.24 11.08 7.52
C LYS A 107 -17.29 9.85 6.61
N ALA A 108 -18.49 9.36 6.28
CA ALA A 108 -18.66 8.23 5.37
C ALA A 108 -18.25 8.60 3.93
N ILE A 109 -18.58 9.82 3.46
CA ILE A 109 -18.14 10.34 2.16
C ILE A 109 -16.62 10.40 2.11
N TYR A 110 -15.96 10.98 3.12
CA TYR A 110 -14.49 10.98 3.21
C TYR A 110 -13.91 9.56 3.19
N ALA A 111 -14.52 8.65 3.94
CA ALA A 111 -14.08 7.27 3.99
C ALA A 111 -14.26 6.54 2.65
N ILE A 112 -15.26 6.88 1.85
CA ILE A 112 -15.45 6.31 0.49
C ILE A 112 -14.33 6.73 -0.44
N HIS A 113 -13.93 8.00 -0.47
CA HIS A 113 -12.80 8.45 -1.28
C HIS A 113 -11.54 7.67 -0.92
N ARG A 114 -11.22 7.57 0.37
CA ARG A 114 -10.04 6.86 0.85
C ARG A 114 -10.10 5.35 0.52
N ARG A 115 -11.25 4.71 0.71
CA ARG A 115 -11.44 3.29 0.38
C ARG A 115 -11.27 3.01 -1.10
N PHE A 116 -11.76 3.89 -1.97
CA PHE A 116 -11.58 3.74 -3.41
C PHE A 116 -10.10 3.67 -3.78
N VAL A 117 -9.28 4.62 -3.30
CA VAL A 117 -7.83 4.62 -3.52
C VAL A 117 -7.18 3.35 -2.96
N ILE A 118 -7.47 3.03 -1.68
CA ILE A 118 -6.87 1.88 -1.00
C ILE A 118 -7.22 0.55 -1.71
N PHE A 119 -8.45 0.38 -2.19
CA PHE A 119 -8.84 -0.85 -2.88
C PHE A 119 -8.07 -1.04 -4.19
N ILE A 120 -7.90 0.02 -4.97
CA ILE A 120 -7.13 -0.04 -6.21
C ILE A 120 -5.66 -0.32 -5.91
N VAL A 121 -5.03 0.41 -5.00
CA VAL A 121 -3.62 0.18 -4.64
C VAL A 121 -3.40 -1.23 -4.10
N ASN A 122 -4.27 -1.71 -3.22
CA ASN A 122 -4.19 -3.08 -2.69
C ASN A 122 -4.39 -4.16 -3.76
N TYR A 123 -5.18 -3.89 -4.78
CA TYR A 123 -5.29 -4.79 -5.92
C TYR A 123 -3.94 -4.91 -6.65
N PHE A 124 -3.28 -3.80 -6.97
CA PHE A 124 -1.96 -3.81 -7.61
C PHE A 124 -0.91 -4.48 -6.71
N ASN A 125 -0.90 -4.17 -5.41
CA ASN A 125 -0.01 -4.82 -4.44
C ASN A 125 -0.13 -6.34 -4.47
N ARG A 126 -1.36 -6.86 -4.50
CA ARG A 126 -1.61 -8.31 -4.53
C ARG A 126 -1.33 -8.93 -5.89
N THR A 127 -1.72 -8.27 -6.99
CA THR A 127 -1.57 -8.78 -8.34
C THR A 127 -0.10 -8.87 -8.74
N TYR A 128 0.67 -7.85 -8.39
CA TYR A 128 2.06 -7.73 -8.83
C TYR A 128 3.08 -8.02 -7.72
N ASN A 129 2.63 -8.31 -6.50
CA ASN A 129 3.48 -8.57 -5.32
C ASN A 129 4.44 -7.41 -5.01
N VAL A 130 3.95 -6.19 -5.09
CA VAL A 130 4.66 -4.97 -4.72
C VAL A 130 4.09 -4.37 -3.43
N GLU A 131 4.87 -3.54 -2.76
CA GLU A 131 4.45 -2.78 -1.59
C GLU A 131 4.39 -1.30 -1.92
N LEU A 132 3.25 -0.88 -2.48
CA LEU A 132 2.94 0.52 -2.69
C LEU A 132 2.27 1.07 -1.43
N GLU A 133 2.66 2.29 -1.04
CA GLU A 133 2.16 2.97 0.15
C GLU A 133 0.76 3.55 -0.11
N SER A 134 -0.28 2.76 0.15
CA SER A 134 -1.68 3.12 -0.13
C SER A 134 -2.14 4.37 0.61
N ASP A 135 -1.64 4.58 1.83
CA ASP A 135 -1.97 5.76 2.62
C ASP A 135 -1.32 7.03 2.06
N GLU A 136 -0.07 6.94 1.59
CA GLU A 136 0.62 8.05 0.95
C GLU A 136 -0.07 8.45 -0.36
N ILE A 137 -0.46 7.47 -1.18
CA ILE A 137 -1.22 7.72 -2.41
C ILE A 137 -2.56 8.38 -2.08
N ALA A 138 -3.30 7.87 -1.09
CA ALA A 138 -4.57 8.46 -0.67
C ALA A 138 -4.39 9.90 -0.16
N ASP A 139 -3.37 10.15 0.66
CA ASP A 139 -3.05 11.46 1.21
C ASP A 139 -2.61 12.48 0.13
N SER A 140 -2.09 11.99 -1.01
CA SER A 140 -1.73 12.85 -2.15
C SER A 140 -2.92 13.27 -3.01
N LEU A 141 -4.01 12.51 -2.97
CA LEU A 141 -5.20 12.72 -3.79
C LEU A 141 -6.36 13.34 -3.01
N ILE A 142 -6.41 13.12 -1.72
CA ILE A 142 -7.53 13.53 -0.86
C ILE A 142 -7.08 14.64 0.09
N PRO A 143 -7.73 15.81 0.07
CA PRO A 143 -7.39 16.91 0.95
C PRO A 143 -7.48 16.52 2.43
N LYS A 144 -6.42 16.75 3.20
CA LYS A 144 -6.42 16.50 4.63
C LYS A 144 -7.32 17.51 5.35
N LYS A 145 -8.06 17.03 6.35
CA LYS A 145 -8.82 17.91 7.21
C LYS A 145 -7.86 18.87 7.94
N PRO A 146 -8.17 20.19 8.00
CA PRO A 146 -7.33 21.14 8.72
C PRO A 146 -7.13 20.73 10.18
N GLU A 147 -5.91 20.89 10.66
CA GLU A 147 -5.57 20.80 12.08
C GLU A 147 -5.67 22.19 12.71
N TYR A 148 -5.82 22.24 14.03
CA TYR A 148 -5.82 23.49 14.75
C TYR A 148 -4.41 24.08 14.74
N ASP A 149 -4.30 25.30 14.22
CA ASP A 149 -3.02 26.00 14.07
C ASP A 149 -3.21 27.46 14.52
N TYR A 150 -2.42 27.88 15.51
CA TYR A 150 -2.48 29.22 16.08
C TYR A 150 -1.78 30.26 15.21
N GLU A 151 -0.87 29.85 14.34
CA GLU A 151 -0.06 30.75 13.50
C GLU A 151 -0.72 31.07 12.16
N ASN A 152 -1.88 30.47 11.88
CA ASN A 152 -2.56 30.63 10.60
C ASN A 152 -3.45 31.86 10.59
N ASP A 153 -3.37 32.67 9.55
CA ASP A 153 -4.17 33.91 9.37
C ASP A 153 -5.68 33.65 9.27
N LYS A 154 -6.08 32.46 8.80
CA LYS A 154 -7.48 32.04 8.70
C LYS A 154 -7.91 31.31 9.96
N SER A 155 -9.12 31.59 10.43
CA SER A 155 -9.69 30.86 11.55
C SER A 155 -9.84 29.34 11.20
N TYR A 156 -9.75 28.51 12.23
CA TYR A 156 -9.96 27.06 12.07
C TYR A 156 -11.31 26.73 11.39
N ASN A 157 -12.36 27.47 11.75
CA ASN A 157 -13.71 27.30 11.19
C ASN A 157 -13.76 27.62 9.69
N GLU A 158 -13.06 28.66 9.24
CA GLU A 158 -12.97 29.02 7.81
C GLU A 158 -12.23 27.93 7.02
N ARG A 159 -11.11 27.46 7.53
CA ARG A 159 -10.35 26.37 6.90
C ARG A 159 -11.16 25.07 6.82
N CYS A 160 -11.92 24.74 7.88
CA CYS A 160 -12.82 23.59 7.85
C CYS A 160 -13.95 23.76 6.83
N ARG A 161 -14.48 24.96 6.66
CA ARG A 161 -15.50 25.25 5.65
C ARG A 161 -14.95 25.10 4.22
N GLU A 162 -13.78 25.67 3.96
CA GLU A 162 -13.10 25.52 2.67
C GLU A 162 -12.79 24.05 2.36
N TRP A 163 -12.28 23.32 3.32
CA TRP A 163 -12.03 21.89 3.22
C TRP A 163 -13.31 21.11 2.87
N LYS A 164 -14.41 21.41 3.56
CA LYS A 164 -15.71 20.77 3.30
C LYS A 164 -16.18 21.01 1.88
N ILE A 165 -16.12 22.27 1.41
CA ILE A 165 -16.46 22.61 0.02
C ILE A 165 -15.58 21.82 -0.97
N THR A 166 -14.30 21.69 -0.69
CA THR A 166 -13.38 20.93 -1.53
C THR A 166 -13.74 19.44 -1.55
N MET A 167 -14.07 18.86 -0.38
CA MET A 167 -14.48 17.46 -0.26
C MET A 167 -15.83 17.18 -0.96
N ASP A 168 -16.78 18.09 -0.87
CA ASP A 168 -18.09 17.95 -1.53
C ASP A 168 -17.98 17.94 -3.07
N ASN A 169 -16.97 18.64 -3.60
CA ASN A 169 -16.68 18.70 -5.03
C ASN A 169 -15.61 17.68 -5.49
N LEU A 170 -15.02 16.92 -4.57
CA LEU A 170 -14.00 15.94 -4.91
C LEU A 170 -14.61 14.81 -5.74
N SER A 171 -14.00 14.54 -6.88
CA SER A 171 -14.29 13.41 -7.73
C SER A 171 -12.97 12.78 -8.14
N LEU A 172 -12.74 11.55 -7.74
CA LEU A 172 -11.54 10.78 -8.11
C LEU A 172 -11.87 9.84 -9.26
N CYS A 173 -10.93 9.68 -10.17
CA CYS A 173 -11.03 8.66 -11.21
C CYS A 173 -9.93 7.59 -11.06
N PHE A 174 -10.11 6.45 -11.71
CA PHE A 174 -9.13 5.36 -11.71
C PHE A 174 -7.76 5.83 -12.21
N ASN A 175 -7.73 6.68 -13.24
CA ASN A 175 -6.49 7.17 -13.80
C ASN A 175 -5.72 8.06 -12.81
N ASP A 176 -6.40 8.85 -11.97
CA ASP A 176 -5.72 9.66 -10.94
C ASP A 176 -4.94 8.75 -9.97
N VAL A 177 -5.54 7.62 -9.56
CA VAL A 177 -4.89 6.64 -8.69
C VAL A 177 -3.76 5.93 -9.41
N LEU A 178 -3.98 5.53 -10.66
CA LEU A 178 -2.98 4.86 -11.49
C LEU A 178 -1.74 5.74 -11.70
N ASP A 179 -1.92 7.03 -11.97
CA ASP A 179 -0.81 7.97 -12.14
C ASP A 179 0.05 8.04 -10.86
N ARG A 180 -0.57 8.03 -9.68
CA ARG A 180 0.18 7.99 -8.41
C ARG A 180 0.90 6.68 -8.19
N ILE A 181 0.31 5.56 -8.57
CA ILE A 181 0.97 4.24 -8.56
C ILE A 181 2.21 4.27 -9.47
N LEU A 182 2.07 4.76 -10.70
CA LEU A 182 3.17 4.84 -11.66
C LEU A 182 4.29 5.78 -11.19
N ILE A 183 3.96 6.86 -10.49
CA ILE A 183 4.95 7.76 -9.86
C ILE A 183 5.72 7.02 -8.76
N GLN A 184 5.05 6.23 -7.91
CA GLN A 184 5.73 5.43 -6.87
C GLN A 184 6.62 4.32 -7.45
N LEU A 185 6.31 3.82 -8.65
CA LEU A 185 7.19 2.88 -9.35
C LEU A 185 8.48 3.51 -9.85
N ASP A 186 8.57 4.85 -9.90
CA ASP A 186 9.77 5.62 -10.28
C ASP A 186 10.38 5.16 -11.63
N GLY A 187 9.53 4.97 -12.63
CA GLY A 187 9.90 4.54 -13.98
C GLY A 187 10.18 3.04 -14.14
N ARG A 188 10.16 2.25 -13.05
CA ARG A 188 10.35 0.79 -13.07
C ARG A 188 9.09 0.06 -13.51
N THR A 189 9.26 -1.19 -13.90
CA THR A 189 8.11 -2.10 -14.04
C THR A 189 7.68 -2.63 -12.67
N PHE A 190 6.46 -3.14 -12.56
CA PHE A 190 6.01 -3.84 -11.35
C PHE A 190 6.90 -5.04 -11.02
N ALA A 191 7.40 -5.75 -12.04
CA ALA A 191 8.29 -6.90 -11.83
C ALA A 191 9.65 -6.48 -11.25
N ASP A 192 10.24 -5.39 -11.76
CA ASP A 192 11.50 -4.87 -11.23
C ASP A 192 11.33 -4.41 -9.78
N ARG A 193 10.26 -3.68 -9.50
CA ARG A 193 9.95 -3.21 -8.14
C ARG A 193 9.76 -4.37 -7.17
N ALA A 194 8.98 -5.39 -7.54
CA ALA A 194 8.76 -6.58 -6.73
C ALA A 194 10.07 -7.35 -6.47
N LEU A 195 10.97 -7.41 -7.46
CA LEU A 195 12.27 -8.05 -7.29
C LEU A 195 13.16 -7.26 -6.32
N ASP A 196 13.22 -5.94 -6.47
CA ASP A 196 14.00 -5.08 -5.57
C ASP A 196 13.52 -5.20 -4.12
N GLU A 197 12.20 -5.22 -3.88
CA GLU A 197 11.63 -5.40 -2.55
C GLU A 197 11.95 -6.77 -1.93
N ILE A 198 11.94 -7.83 -2.74
CA ILE A 198 12.37 -9.16 -2.29
C ILE A 198 13.85 -9.16 -1.90
N ILE A 199 14.71 -8.54 -2.71
CA ILE A 199 16.14 -8.43 -2.44
C ILE A 199 16.37 -7.61 -1.17
N GLU A 200 15.75 -6.45 -1.04
CA GLU A 200 15.87 -5.57 0.11
C GLU A 200 15.45 -6.28 1.40
N LYS A 201 14.27 -6.93 1.41
CA LYS A 201 13.79 -7.70 2.56
C LYS A 201 14.71 -8.84 2.94
N SER A 202 15.20 -9.57 1.95
CA SER A 202 16.10 -10.70 2.21
C SER A 202 17.44 -10.22 2.75
N THR A 203 18.00 -9.15 2.19
CA THR A 203 19.26 -8.55 2.62
C THR A 203 19.14 -7.98 4.03
N SER A 204 18.13 -7.17 4.30
CA SER A 204 17.92 -6.53 5.62
C SER A 204 17.65 -7.54 6.75
N ASN A 205 17.14 -8.73 6.43
CA ASN A 205 16.93 -9.80 7.39
C ASN A 205 18.13 -10.74 7.56
N SER A 206 19.05 -10.76 6.60
CA SER A 206 20.26 -11.58 6.64
C SER A 206 21.50 -10.81 7.10
N VAL A 207 21.52 -9.47 6.92
CA VAL A 207 22.60 -8.57 7.35
C VAL A 207 22.00 -7.44 8.19
N ILE A 208 22.39 -7.32 9.46
CA ILE A 208 21.90 -6.29 10.38
C ILE A 208 23.10 -5.61 11.02
N ARG A 209 23.20 -4.27 10.87
CA ARG A 209 24.32 -3.48 11.43
C ARG A 209 25.67 -4.11 11.10
N ASP A 210 25.90 -4.42 9.83
CA ASP A 210 27.11 -5.06 9.28
C ASP A 210 27.39 -6.48 9.81
N THR A 211 26.51 -7.05 10.62
CA THR A 211 26.62 -8.43 11.08
C THR A 211 25.85 -9.36 10.16
N ARG A 212 26.58 -10.33 9.57
CA ARG A 212 25.96 -11.40 8.77
C ARG A 212 25.39 -12.49 9.65
N TYR A 213 24.11 -12.78 9.45
CA TYR A 213 23.42 -13.85 10.16
C TYR A 213 23.32 -15.14 9.34
N PHE A 214 24.12 -15.26 8.30
CA PHE A 214 24.23 -16.49 7.49
C PHE A 214 25.68 -16.84 7.21
N GLU A 215 25.90 -18.10 6.88
CA GLU A 215 27.20 -18.66 6.48
C GLU A 215 26.98 -19.68 5.35
N ILE A 216 27.85 -19.66 4.35
CA ILE A 216 27.79 -20.59 3.21
C ILE A 216 28.73 -21.75 3.49
N LYS A 217 28.18 -22.99 3.53
CA LYS A 217 28.93 -24.22 3.74
C LYS A 217 28.67 -25.19 2.57
N GLY A 218 29.50 -25.08 1.56
CA GLY A 218 29.34 -25.89 0.35
C GLY A 218 28.04 -25.58 -0.38
N ASP A 219 27.14 -26.55 -0.45
CA ASP A 219 25.81 -26.43 -1.07
C ASP A 219 24.72 -25.93 -0.12
N THR A 220 25.09 -25.51 1.08
CA THR A 220 24.15 -25.16 2.15
C THR A 220 24.38 -23.74 2.65
N ILE A 221 23.31 -22.97 2.80
CA ILE A 221 23.31 -21.68 3.51
C ILE A 221 22.73 -21.91 4.88
N CYS A 222 23.55 -21.65 5.93
CA CYS A 222 23.19 -21.79 7.32
C CYS A 222 22.78 -20.41 7.86
N PHE A 223 21.51 -20.16 8.09
CA PHE A 223 21.00 -18.97 8.76
C PHE A 223 21.11 -19.17 10.26
N LYS A 224 21.92 -18.32 10.92
CA LYS A 224 22.26 -18.44 12.34
C LYS A 224 21.13 -17.81 13.15
N GLU A 225 20.81 -18.37 14.28
CA GLU A 225 19.93 -17.85 15.33
C GLU A 225 18.64 -17.11 14.89
N CYS A 226 17.57 -17.24 15.65
CA CYS A 226 16.32 -16.48 15.43
C CYS A 226 15.63 -16.62 14.05
N PHE A 227 15.92 -17.67 13.28
CA PHE A 227 15.21 -17.94 12.01
C PHE A 227 14.09 -18.98 12.17
N CYS A 228 14.11 -19.80 13.23
CA CYS A 228 13.01 -20.67 13.58
C CYS A 228 12.81 -20.74 15.12
N ASN A 229 11.66 -21.22 15.53
CA ASN A 229 11.31 -21.59 16.90
C ASN A 229 10.98 -23.08 16.96
N TYR A 230 11.27 -23.67 18.11
CA TYR A 230 10.80 -24.99 18.50
C TYR A 230 9.96 -24.88 19.78
N THR A 231 8.81 -25.51 19.77
CA THR A 231 7.95 -25.61 20.96
C THR A 231 7.52 -27.07 21.12
N ASP A 232 7.71 -27.58 22.33
CA ASP A 232 7.34 -28.94 22.73
C ASP A 232 6.03 -28.99 23.54
N TRP A 233 5.18 -27.99 23.40
CA TRP A 233 3.96 -27.88 24.16
C TRP A 233 2.93 -28.93 23.69
N CYS A 234 2.40 -29.71 24.61
CA CYS A 234 1.37 -30.74 24.38
C CYS A 234 1.80 -31.95 23.56
N SER A 235 2.93 -32.58 23.88
CA SER A 235 3.39 -33.85 23.30
C SER A 235 3.62 -33.93 21.77
N SER A 236 3.63 -32.82 21.07
CA SER A 236 4.01 -32.76 19.66
C SER A 236 5.10 -31.74 19.42
N ASP A 237 6.16 -32.20 18.75
CA ASP A 237 7.21 -31.30 18.26
C ASP A 237 6.61 -30.32 17.24
N ASN A 238 6.70 -29.02 17.54
CA ASN A 238 6.24 -27.99 16.63
C ASN A 238 7.38 -27.04 16.27
N TRP A 239 7.61 -26.93 14.99
CA TRP A 239 8.55 -25.98 14.43
C TRP A 239 7.80 -24.82 13.77
N GLU A 240 8.29 -23.60 13.97
CA GLU A 240 7.75 -22.40 13.32
C GLU A 240 8.89 -21.54 12.78
N LEU A 241 8.79 -21.11 11.53
CA LEU A 241 9.72 -20.14 10.97
C LEU A 241 9.43 -18.75 11.52
N ARG A 242 10.47 -18.07 11.99
CA ARG A 242 10.35 -16.69 12.46
C ARG A 242 10.28 -15.70 11.31
N GLY A 243 9.90 -14.44 11.62
CA GLY A 243 9.73 -13.36 10.66
C GLY A 243 10.92 -13.19 9.71
N ARG A 244 12.16 -13.29 10.23
CA ARG A 244 13.38 -13.22 9.39
C ARG A 244 13.37 -14.25 8.26
N MET A 245 13.07 -15.52 8.57
CA MET A 245 13.05 -16.56 7.56
C MET A 245 11.85 -16.41 6.63
N LYS A 246 10.70 -15.97 7.16
CA LYS A 246 9.51 -15.68 6.36
C LYS A 246 9.77 -14.62 5.28
N ASN A 247 10.63 -13.64 5.55
CA ASN A 247 11.05 -12.62 4.59
C ASN A 247 12.07 -13.12 3.54
N ILE A 248 12.77 -14.21 3.82
CA ILE A 248 13.70 -14.84 2.88
C ILE A 248 13.00 -15.87 1.97
N LEU A 249 11.90 -16.47 2.42
CA LEU A 249 11.16 -17.46 1.63
C LEU A 249 10.71 -16.97 0.23
N PRO A 250 10.22 -15.74 0.05
CA PRO A 250 9.91 -15.22 -1.28
C PRO A 250 11.12 -15.18 -2.20
N ALA A 251 12.31 -14.86 -1.67
CA ALA A 251 13.56 -14.89 -2.45
C ALA A 251 13.94 -16.30 -2.89
N LEU A 252 13.82 -17.29 -2.00
CA LEU A 252 14.05 -18.69 -2.33
C LEU A 252 13.09 -19.17 -3.43
N TRP A 253 11.82 -18.79 -3.32
CA TRP A 253 10.81 -19.13 -4.32
C TRP A 253 11.10 -18.47 -5.67
N HIS A 254 11.41 -17.18 -5.68
CA HIS A 254 11.76 -16.46 -6.90
C HIS A 254 13.04 -17.04 -7.54
N TYR A 255 14.05 -17.40 -6.74
CA TYR A 255 15.28 -18.01 -7.23
C TYR A 255 15.01 -19.37 -7.91
N GLU A 256 14.15 -20.19 -7.31
CA GLU A 256 13.79 -21.50 -7.85
C GLU A 256 12.96 -21.40 -9.13
N THR A 257 11.96 -20.51 -9.17
CA THR A 257 10.89 -20.54 -10.18
C THR A 257 10.94 -19.37 -11.18
N GLY A 258 11.66 -18.30 -10.86
CA GLY A 258 11.61 -17.03 -11.59
C GLY A 258 10.27 -16.27 -11.42
N ARG A 259 9.37 -16.75 -10.54
CA ARG A 259 8.04 -16.16 -10.34
C ARG A 259 7.93 -15.54 -8.96
N PHE A 260 7.16 -14.48 -8.86
CA PHE A 260 6.83 -13.87 -7.57
C PHE A 260 5.91 -14.81 -6.78
N TYR A 261 6.05 -14.72 -5.44
CA TYR A 261 5.28 -15.54 -4.52
C TYR A 261 3.82 -15.10 -4.49
N ASN A 262 2.91 -16.03 -4.76
CA ASN A 262 1.48 -15.80 -4.55
C ASN A 262 1.00 -16.76 -3.46
N TYR A 263 0.24 -16.28 -2.47
CA TYR A 263 -0.16 -16.95 -1.22
C TYR A 263 -0.80 -18.34 -1.32
N GLY A 264 -0.93 -18.91 -2.51
CA GLY A 264 -1.55 -20.20 -2.77
C GLY A 264 -0.62 -21.41 -2.95
N TYR A 265 0.71 -21.30 -2.81
CA TYR A 265 1.65 -22.37 -3.21
C TYR A 265 2.38 -23.07 -2.03
N PRO A 266 3.09 -24.21 -2.29
CA PRO A 266 3.59 -25.14 -1.24
C PRO A 266 4.46 -24.54 -0.15
N ILE A 267 5.07 -23.36 -0.38
CA ILE A 267 5.76 -22.60 0.67
C ILE A 267 4.80 -22.18 1.78
N SER A 268 3.52 -21.98 1.48
CA SER A 268 2.52 -21.69 2.52
C SER A 268 2.44 -22.80 3.58
N LYS A 269 2.70 -24.06 3.20
CA LYS A 269 2.79 -25.19 4.13
C LYS A 269 4.00 -25.07 5.07
N ILE A 270 5.07 -24.44 4.62
CA ILE A 270 6.28 -24.19 5.41
C ILE A 270 6.11 -22.97 6.33
N LEU A 271 5.18 -22.07 6.04
CA LEU A 271 4.88 -20.89 6.86
C LEU A 271 4.14 -21.20 8.16
N TYR A 272 3.48 -22.36 8.23
CA TYR A 272 2.74 -22.83 9.39
C TYR A 272 3.56 -23.79 10.23
N ARG A 273 3.05 -24.12 11.41
CA ARG A 273 3.66 -25.11 12.30
C ARG A 273 3.77 -26.47 11.60
N PHE A 274 4.93 -27.07 11.69
CA PHE A 274 5.20 -28.40 11.11
C PHE A 274 5.84 -29.29 12.17
N SER A 275 5.55 -30.59 12.06
CA SER A 275 6.01 -31.58 13.01
C SER A 275 7.42 -32.11 12.72
N CYS A 276 7.89 -31.97 11.48
CA CYS A 276 9.20 -32.44 11.05
C CYS A 276 10.20 -31.30 10.94
N PRO A 277 11.42 -31.42 11.49
CA PRO A 277 12.42 -30.36 11.42
C PRO A 277 13.01 -30.16 10.02
N GLU A 278 12.77 -31.07 9.08
CA GLU A 278 13.29 -31.01 7.72
C GLU A 278 12.16 -31.16 6.71
N THR A 279 12.16 -30.29 5.70
CA THR A 279 11.23 -30.32 4.58
C THR A 279 12.03 -30.41 3.30
N GLU A 280 11.76 -31.43 2.49
CA GLU A 280 12.32 -31.57 1.16
C GLU A 280 11.50 -30.81 0.13
N PHE A 281 12.19 -30.26 -0.87
CA PHE A 281 11.58 -29.55 -1.98
C PHE A 281 11.50 -30.48 -3.20
N ASP A 282 10.54 -31.37 -3.22
CA ASP A 282 10.35 -32.34 -4.31
C ASP A 282 10.20 -31.64 -5.67
N GLY A 283 10.88 -32.21 -6.68
CA GLY A 283 10.78 -31.76 -8.08
C GLY A 283 11.39 -30.37 -8.34
N LYS A 284 12.22 -29.85 -7.42
CA LYS A 284 12.91 -28.58 -7.58
C LYS A 284 14.31 -28.77 -8.20
N SER A 285 14.72 -27.74 -8.98
CA SER A 285 15.98 -27.79 -9.72
C SER A 285 17.15 -27.20 -8.96
N LYS A 286 16.91 -26.21 -8.12
CA LYS A 286 17.93 -25.45 -7.40
C LYS A 286 17.90 -25.65 -5.90
N LEU A 287 16.70 -25.79 -5.31
CA LEU A 287 16.50 -26.03 -3.89
C LEU A 287 16.34 -27.52 -3.60
N LYS A 288 16.94 -28.02 -2.51
CA LYS A 288 16.85 -29.41 -2.09
C LYS A 288 16.05 -29.60 -0.81
N SER A 289 16.42 -28.94 0.28
CA SER A 289 15.70 -29.04 1.55
C SER A 289 15.89 -27.80 2.42
N LEU A 290 14.97 -27.65 3.40
CA LEU A 290 15.05 -26.69 4.49
C LEU A 290 15.01 -27.46 5.81
N LYS A 291 15.97 -27.21 6.72
CA LYS A 291 16.08 -27.88 8.00
C LYS A 291 16.16 -26.87 9.14
N CYS A 292 15.30 -27.03 10.14
CA CYS A 292 15.28 -26.24 11.37
C CYS A 292 16.02 -26.92 12.50
N PHE A 293 16.64 -26.14 13.40
CA PHE A 293 17.37 -26.61 14.56
C PHE A 293 16.85 -25.93 15.84
N LYS A 294 16.89 -26.66 16.97
CA LYS A 294 16.40 -26.17 18.28
C LYS A 294 17.06 -24.88 18.74
N ASN A 295 18.28 -24.59 18.31
CA ASN A 295 18.97 -23.32 18.59
C ASN A 295 18.53 -22.13 17.74
N GLY A 296 17.45 -22.27 16.95
CA GLY A 296 16.92 -21.22 16.08
C GLY A 296 17.59 -21.07 14.73
N ARG A 297 18.58 -21.94 14.39
CA ARG A 297 19.23 -21.98 13.10
C ARG A 297 18.32 -22.65 12.06
N VAL A 298 18.42 -22.17 10.82
CA VAL A 298 17.78 -22.78 9.64
C VAL A 298 18.85 -23.01 8.57
N ASP A 299 18.95 -24.22 8.07
CA ASP A 299 19.82 -24.58 6.97
C ASP A 299 18.96 -24.74 5.71
N VAL A 300 19.34 -24.04 4.64
CA VAL A 300 18.75 -24.22 3.31
C VAL A 300 19.78 -24.91 2.44
N LYS A 301 19.45 -26.09 1.99
CA LYS A 301 20.31 -26.90 1.11
C LYS A 301 19.90 -26.71 -0.34
N PHE A 302 20.90 -26.43 -1.18
CA PHE A 302 20.77 -26.29 -2.62
C PHE A 302 21.23 -27.57 -3.33
N THR A 303 20.94 -27.68 -4.61
CA THR A 303 21.37 -28.82 -5.42
C THR A 303 22.87 -28.75 -5.80
N SER A 304 23.50 -27.58 -5.69
CA SER A 304 24.93 -27.37 -5.93
C SER A 304 25.49 -26.19 -5.10
N LYS A 305 26.83 -26.18 -4.93
CA LYS A 305 27.55 -25.05 -4.34
C LYS A 305 27.34 -23.77 -5.15
N GLN A 306 27.29 -23.87 -6.45
CA GLN A 306 27.08 -22.75 -7.34
C GLN A 306 25.72 -22.11 -7.08
N ASN A 307 24.65 -22.88 -6.97
CA ASN A 307 23.31 -22.39 -6.67
C ASN A 307 23.26 -21.68 -5.31
N ALA A 308 23.94 -22.20 -4.28
CA ALA A 308 24.02 -21.55 -2.98
C ALA A 308 24.74 -20.18 -3.06
N SER A 309 25.85 -20.13 -3.81
CA SER A 309 26.63 -18.89 -4.01
C SER A 309 25.83 -17.84 -4.81
N GLU A 310 25.21 -18.24 -5.92
CA GLU A 310 24.37 -17.35 -6.74
C GLU A 310 23.20 -16.77 -5.94
N PHE A 311 22.52 -17.60 -5.16
CA PHE A 311 21.44 -17.13 -4.29
C PHE A 311 21.95 -16.10 -3.27
N ALA A 312 23.05 -16.41 -2.58
CA ALA A 312 23.60 -15.50 -1.58
C ALA A 312 24.06 -14.18 -2.20
N GLN A 313 24.68 -14.20 -3.35
CA GLN A 313 25.11 -13.01 -4.07
C GLN A 313 23.93 -12.14 -4.49
N LYS A 314 22.88 -12.74 -5.03
CA LYS A 314 21.73 -11.99 -5.57
C LYS A 314 20.77 -11.49 -4.50
N TYR A 315 20.50 -12.29 -3.46
CA TYR A 315 19.41 -12.00 -2.51
C TYR A 315 19.84 -11.69 -1.08
N LEU A 316 21.08 -11.99 -0.70
CA LEU A 316 21.54 -11.78 0.68
C LEU A 316 22.59 -10.67 0.81
N GLY A 317 22.83 -9.94 -0.28
CA GLY A 317 23.83 -8.89 -0.34
C GLY A 317 25.22 -9.41 -0.71
N SER A 318 26.08 -8.53 -1.19
CA SER A 318 27.40 -8.81 -1.70
C SER A 318 28.19 -9.73 -0.77
N VAL A 319 28.48 -10.91 -1.25
CA VAL A 319 29.52 -11.75 -0.67
C VAL A 319 30.82 -11.32 -1.35
N ASP A 320 31.67 -10.61 -0.62
CA ASP A 320 33.04 -10.51 -1.06
C ASP A 320 33.55 -11.94 -1.26
N SER A 321 34.00 -12.22 -2.47
CA SER A 321 34.64 -13.48 -2.87
C SER A 321 36.02 -13.62 -2.21
N GLY A 322 36.08 -13.36 -0.91
CA GLY A 322 37.24 -13.52 -0.05
C GLY A 322 37.21 -14.85 0.66
N GLY A 323 37.89 -15.84 0.11
CA GLY A 323 38.23 -17.06 0.82
C GLY A 323 37.49 -18.31 0.36
N ILE A 324 37.78 -18.80 -0.83
CA ILE A 324 37.88 -20.24 -1.02
C ILE A 324 39.16 -20.62 -0.24
N ALA A 325 39.00 -20.98 1.04
CA ALA A 325 40.03 -21.74 1.71
C ALA A 325 39.96 -23.17 1.09
N GLU A 326 41.05 -23.56 0.44
CA GLU A 326 41.33 -24.90 -0.03
C GLU A 326 41.23 -25.96 1.08
#